data_d8c6cf06b7d9a4d4c3d908984e42c9c4
#
_entry.id   d8c6cf06b7d9a4d4c3d908984e42c9c4
#
_cell.length_a   1.000
_cell.length_b   1.000
_cell.length_c   1.000
_cell.angle_alpha   90.00
_cell.angle_beta   90.00
_cell.angle_gamma   90.00
#
_symmetry.space_group_name_H-M   'P 1'
#
loop_
_entity.id
_entity.type
_entity.pdbx_description
1 polymer ?
#
loop_
_entity_poly.entity_id
_entity_poly.type
_entity_poly.pdbx_seq_one_letter_code
_entity_poly.pdbx_strand_id
1 'polypeptide(L)'
;MRFQSFLDILEHYAGVFPEAPALVCEDGGEKRAESYAQLLAAVHDRAESLKICAGRCEAILADGSYDCVLEIFAAVAAGLPVALLDADAPDETLREQLNACDAGLVWGDEDLCEELGFSATGTTAAQPGDILFFTSGTTNRAKAVVLTEQSLCNSAYNGGALLPLSPSDTLMCMLPLSHVFGFVCGLLWGLSCGACVALGRGARHYIDDLAYFGPTALSAVPLLLGFLVQHSLLNRELKLILVGAGDCPAALLEAVKAKGIRVSFGYGLTETSSGVALSLGDDPYAMTVCPDDRLCIAEDGEIRIDAPTCVMKGYYRDPDATAAAFTADGWLCTGDLGSLDEAGRLHVTGRKKEILVFSDGTKLFLPEAEAQLAGLLPGEDLALCQKDGKVVLVLGGSQKTDEEIKTAVAPWQKDRPRSQQIAAIEHTEGALTRTATGKVKRWEL
;
A
#
# COMPACT_ATOMS: atom_id res chain seq x y z
N MET A 1 6.36 -14.59 17.32
CA MET A 1 7.69 -14.18 17.84
C MET A 1 8.04 -12.84 17.21
N ARG A 2 8.79 -11.97 17.88
CA ARG A 2 9.29 -10.72 17.28
C ARG A 2 10.67 -10.95 16.71
N PHE A 3 10.87 -10.57 15.48
CA PHE A 3 12.14 -10.61 14.79
C PHE A 3 12.70 -9.19 14.64
N GLN A 4 14.02 -9.04 14.64
CA GLN A 4 14.70 -7.75 14.51
C GLN A 4 15.14 -7.49 13.07
N SER A 5 15.28 -8.57 12.29
CA SER A 5 15.76 -8.53 10.91
C SER A 5 15.10 -9.59 10.05
N PHE A 6 15.23 -9.47 8.73
CA PHE A 6 14.76 -10.51 7.79
C PHE A 6 15.58 -11.79 7.97
N LEU A 7 16.87 -11.66 8.28
CA LEU A 7 17.72 -12.81 8.60
C LEU A 7 17.23 -13.54 9.84
N ASP A 8 16.84 -12.84 10.91
CA ASP A 8 16.29 -13.49 12.12
C ASP A 8 15.08 -14.37 11.80
N ILE A 9 14.21 -13.93 10.86
CA ILE A 9 13.06 -14.72 10.39
C ILE A 9 13.55 -16.02 9.74
N LEU A 10 14.48 -15.88 8.77
CA LEU A 10 15.00 -17.02 8.02
C LEU A 10 15.79 -17.98 8.91
N GLU A 11 16.69 -17.48 9.78
CA GLU A 11 17.47 -18.26 10.71
C GLU A 11 16.58 -19.06 11.68
N HIS A 12 15.53 -18.40 12.21
CA HIS A 12 14.60 -19.06 13.11
C HIS A 12 13.92 -20.25 12.41
N TYR A 13 13.31 -20.04 11.26
CA TYR A 13 12.55 -21.10 10.58
C TYR A 13 13.45 -22.12 9.88
N ALA A 14 14.62 -21.75 9.40
CA ALA A 14 15.64 -22.70 8.96
C ALA A 14 16.12 -23.62 10.10
N GLY A 15 16.14 -23.11 11.33
CA GLY A 15 16.47 -23.93 12.52
C GLY A 15 15.32 -24.85 12.96
N VAL A 16 14.07 -24.41 12.81
CA VAL A 16 12.89 -25.18 13.31
C VAL A 16 12.32 -26.09 12.22
N PHE A 17 12.24 -25.60 10.97
CA PHE A 17 11.63 -26.29 9.83
C PHE A 17 12.50 -26.13 8.57
N PRO A 18 13.74 -26.66 8.53
CA PRO A 18 14.71 -26.37 7.47
C PRO A 18 14.19 -26.68 6.06
N GLU A 19 13.41 -27.75 5.91
CA GLU A 19 12.87 -28.20 4.63
C GLU A 19 11.48 -27.63 4.30
N ALA A 20 10.88 -26.86 5.23
CA ALA A 20 9.59 -26.24 4.93
C ALA A 20 9.75 -25.18 3.84
N PRO A 21 8.84 -25.09 2.85
CA PRO A 21 8.93 -24.08 1.80
C PRO A 21 8.74 -22.68 2.39
N ALA A 22 9.71 -21.82 2.15
CA ALA A 22 9.62 -20.38 2.45
C ALA A 22 8.97 -19.63 1.29
N LEU A 23 9.46 -19.90 0.08
CA LEU A 23 8.95 -19.28 -1.15
C LEU A 23 8.56 -20.36 -2.16
N VAL A 24 7.52 -20.09 -2.94
CA VAL A 24 7.18 -20.84 -4.14
C VAL A 24 6.93 -19.86 -5.29
N CYS A 25 7.54 -20.12 -6.43
CA CYS A 25 7.41 -19.32 -7.66
C CYS A 25 7.25 -20.22 -8.87
N GLU A 26 7.05 -19.64 -10.04
CA GLU A 26 7.17 -20.33 -11.32
C GLU A 26 8.57 -20.07 -11.88
N ASP A 27 9.22 -21.11 -12.38
CA ASP A 27 10.51 -21.03 -13.04
C ASP A 27 10.47 -21.99 -14.26
N GLY A 28 10.58 -21.41 -15.45
CA GLY A 28 10.57 -22.18 -16.71
C GLY A 28 9.27 -22.97 -16.98
N GLY A 29 8.14 -22.55 -16.45
CA GLY A 29 6.83 -23.21 -16.58
C GLY A 29 6.52 -24.24 -15.49
N GLU A 30 7.45 -24.46 -14.55
CA GLU A 30 7.29 -25.39 -13.43
C GLU A 30 7.28 -24.64 -12.09
N LYS A 31 6.62 -25.23 -11.07
CA LYS A 31 6.69 -24.71 -9.71
C LYS A 31 8.05 -25.02 -9.11
N ARG A 32 8.74 -23.99 -8.68
CA ARG A 32 9.95 -24.07 -7.89
C ARG A 32 9.62 -23.67 -6.43
N ALA A 33 10.02 -24.51 -5.49
CA ALA A 33 9.90 -24.23 -4.07
C ALA A 33 11.30 -24.12 -3.47
N GLU A 34 11.53 -23.05 -2.70
CA GLU A 34 12.74 -22.85 -1.93
C GLU A 34 12.41 -22.98 -0.44
N SER A 35 13.14 -23.84 0.25
CA SER A 35 12.97 -24.01 1.70
C SER A 35 13.58 -22.83 2.48
N TYR A 36 13.22 -22.69 3.76
CA TYR A 36 13.82 -21.67 4.63
C TYR A 36 15.34 -21.81 4.70
N ALA A 37 15.87 -23.05 4.74
CA ALA A 37 17.31 -23.26 4.76
C ALA A 37 18.00 -22.89 3.44
N GLN A 38 17.37 -23.19 2.31
CA GLN A 38 17.88 -22.83 0.98
C GLN A 38 17.87 -21.31 0.78
N LEU A 39 16.76 -20.64 1.10
CA LEU A 39 16.64 -19.19 1.01
C LEU A 39 17.66 -18.48 1.91
N LEU A 40 17.86 -18.95 3.16
CA LEU A 40 18.86 -18.40 4.07
C LEU A 40 20.26 -18.51 3.48
N ALA A 41 20.62 -19.69 2.95
CA ALA A 41 21.92 -19.90 2.33
C ALA A 41 22.13 -18.97 1.12
N ALA A 42 21.14 -18.85 0.26
CA ALA A 42 21.21 -17.97 -0.92
C ALA A 42 21.36 -16.49 -0.51
N VAL A 43 20.63 -16.04 0.53
CA VAL A 43 20.76 -14.67 1.06
C VAL A 43 22.15 -14.41 1.59
N HIS A 44 22.75 -15.36 2.35
CA HIS A 44 24.11 -15.21 2.85
C HIS A 44 25.15 -15.13 1.71
N ASP A 45 25.06 -16.01 0.73
CA ASP A 45 25.99 -16.04 -0.40
C ASP A 45 25.90 -14.73 -1.22
N ARG A 46 24.70 -14.25 -1.47
CA ARG A 46 24.50 -13.00 -2.20
C ARG A 46 24.93 -11.78 -1.38
N ALA A 47 24.61 -11.73 -0.10
CA ALA A 47 25.02 -10.64 0.81
C ALA A 47 26.55 -10.50 0.89
N GLU A 48 27.29 -11.62 0.89
CA GLU A 48 28.76 -11.57 0.91
C GLU A 48 29.31 -10.86 -0.34
N SER A 49 28.71 -11.08 -1.50
CA SER A 49 29.12 -10.41 -2.74
C SER A 49 28.78 -8.92 -2.76
N LEU A 50 27.72 -8.50 -2.04
CA LEU A 50 27.29 -7.10 -1.97
C LEU A 50 28.08 -6.24 -0.99
N LYS A 51 28.84 -6.82 -0.07
CA LYS A 51 29.65 -6.06 0.91
C LYS A 51 30.65 -5.07 0.28
N ILE A 52 31.10 -5.33 -0.94
CA ILE A 52 31.97 -4.41 -1.68
C ILE A 52 31.27 -3.08 -2.01
N CYS A 53 29.95 -3.06 -1.98
CA CYS A 53 29.12 -1.90 -2.31
C CYS A 53 28.76 -1.06 -1.08
N ALA A 54 29.33 -1.35 0.09
CA ALA A 54 29.05 -0.66 1.34
C ALA A 54 29.06 0.89 1.20
N GLY A 55 28.07 1.55 1.81
CA GLY A 55 27.90 3.00 1.77
C GLY A 55 27.16 3.53 0.54
N ARG A 56 26.66 2.64 -0.33
CA ARG A 56 25.79 3.00 -1.46
C ARG A 56 24.35 2.62 -1.16
N CYS A 57 23.40 3.37 -1.67
CA CYS A 57 21.98 2.99 -1.71
C CYS A 57 21.73 2.13 -2.94
N GLU A 58 21.12 0.97 -2.76
CA GLU A 58 20.67 0.12 -3.85
C GLU A 58 19.23 0.39 -4.17
N ALA A 59 18.94 0.88 -5.36
CA ALA A 59 17.60 0.99 -5.92
C ALA A 59 17.24 -0.34 -6.60
N ILE A 60 16.16 -0.96 -6.16
CA ILE A 60 15.70 -2.26 -6.66
C ILE A 60 14.38 -2.06 -7.38
N LEU A 61 14.33 -2.44 -8.66
CA LEU A 61 13.09 -2.56 -9.41
C LEU A 61 12.32 -3.79 -8.90
N ALA A 62 11.30 -3.53 -8.07
CA ALA A 62 10.62 -4.57 -7.31
C ALA A 62 9.56 -5.29 -8.17
N ASP A 63 10.00 -6.18 -9.03
CA ASP A 63 9.17 -6.98 -9.96
C ASP A 63 8.42 -8.15 -9.28
N GLY A 64 8.72 -8.42 -8.01
CA GLY A 64 8.07 -9.49 -7.24
C GLY A 64 8.60 -10.90 -7.53
N SER A 65 9.66 -11.05 -8.31
CA SER A 65 10.31 -12.33 -8.59
C SER A 65 11.05 -12.90 -7.38
N TYR A 66 11.45 -14.18 -7.46
CA TYR A 66 12.34 -14.79 -6.47
C TYR A 66 13.67 -14.03 -6.35
N ASP A 67 14.28 -13.68 -7.47
CA ASP A 67 15.56 -12.99 -7.49
C ASP A 67 15.44 -11.58 -6.89
N CYS A 68 14.32 -10.90 -7.09
CA CYS A 68 14.02 -9.63 -6.44
C CYS A 68 13.95 -9.77 -4.91
N VAL A 69 13.23 -10.76 -4.39
CA VAL A 69 13.15 -11.02 -2.94
C VAL A 69 14.51 -11.37 -2.38
N LEU A 70 15.28 -12.21 -3.08
CA LEU A 70 16.65 -12.58 -2.71
C LEU A 70 17.55 -11.34 -2.62
N GLU A 71 17.51 -10.48 -3.65
CA GLU A 71 18.33 -9.26 -3.69
C GLU A 71 17.99 -8.30 -2.55
N ILE A 72 16.70 -8.03 -2.31
CA ILE A 72 16.27 -7.17 -1.20
C ILE A 72 16.83 -7.67 0.13
N PHE A 73 16.66 -8.95 0.42
CA PHE A 73 17.13 -9.52 1.70
C PHE A 73 18.64 -9.53 1.81
N ALA A 74 19.34 -9.84 0.71
CA ALA A 74 20.79 -9.87 0.66
C ALA A 74 21.40 -8.47 0.79
N ALA A 75 20.84 -7.46 0.11
CA ALA A 75 21.30 -6.08 0.20
C ALA A 75 21.18 -5.54 1.62
N VAL A 76 20.02 -5.76 2.27
CA VAL A 76 19.81 -5.37 3.66
C VAL A 76 20.76 -6.13 4.59
N ALA A 77 20.95 -7.43 4.40
CA ALA A 77 21.89 -8.25 5.17
C ALA A 77 23.36 -7.83 4.98
N ALA A 78 23.71 -7.32 3.79
CA ALA A 78 25.01 -6.73 3.52
C ALA A 78 25.22 -5.34 4.14
N GLY A 79 24.18 -4.78 4.75
CA GLY A 79 24.18 -3.44 5.35
C GLY A 79 24.02 -2.31 4.33
N LEU A 80 23.44 -2.58 3.16
CA LEU A 80 23.11 -1.54 2.19
C LEU A 80 21.74 -0.92 2.57
N PRO A 81 21.58 0.41 2.49
CA PRO A 81 20.27 1.01 2.38
C PRO A 81 19.63 0.60 1.05
N VAL A 82 18.33 0.31 1.07
CA VAL A 82 17.58 -0.16 -0.10
C VAL A 82 16.45 0.80 -0.43
N ALA A 83 16.25 1.11 -1.70
CA ALA A 83 15.08 1.85 -2.20
C ALA A 83 14.26 0.94 -3.13
N LEU A 84 13.00 0.73 -2.80
CA LEU A 84 12.12 -0.15 -3.57
C LEU A 84 11.31 0.68 -4.58
N LEU A 85 11.57 0.46 -5.86
CA LEU A 85 10.94 1.14 -6.98
C LEU A 85 9.93 0.21 -7.65
N ASP A 86 8.85 0.79 -8.17
CA ASP A 86 7.87 0.04 -8.94
C ASP A 86 8.43 -0.22 -10.34
N ALA A 87 8.66 -1.49 -10.68
CA ALA A 87 9.21 -1.89 -11.97
C ALA A 87 8.31 -1.49 -13.17
N ASP A 88 7.01 -1.32 -12.93
CA ASP A 88 6.03 -0.91 -13.95
C ASP A 88 5.83 0.62 -13.98
N ALA A 89 6.59 1.40 -13.18
CA ALA A 89 6.44 2.85 -13.15
C ALA A 89 6.95 3.51 -14.44
N PRO A 90 6.36 4.65 -14.86
CA PRO A 90 6.89 5.42 -15.99
C PRO A 90 8.33 5.89 -15.77
N ASP A 91 9.12 5.97 -16.84
CA ASP A 91 10.53 6.37 -16.84
C ASP A 91 10.79 7.69 -16.08
N GLU A 92 9.91 8.68 -16.25
CA GLU A 92 10.01 9.95 -15.55
C GLU A 92 9.91 9.77 -14.04
N THR A 93 8.99 8.92 -13.58
CA THR A 93 8.82 8.56 -12.16
C THR A 93 10.05 7.82 -11.64
N LEU A 94 10.55 6.84 -12.39
CA LEU A 94 11.76 6.09 -12.02
C LEU A 94 12.97 7.03 -11.91
N ARG A 95 13.16 7.94 -12.88
CA ARG A 95 14.24 8.93 -12.83
C ARG A 95 14.13 9.84 -11.60
N GLU A 96 12.93 10.31 -11.27
CA GLU A 96 12.70 11.12 -10.08
C GLU A 96 13.03 10.35 -8.80
N GLN A 97 12.59 9.10 -8.70
CA GLN A 97 12.82 8.25 -7.54
C GLN A 97 14.30 7.90 -7.36
N LEU A 98 15.01 7.53 -8.43
CA LEU A 98 16.45 7.26 -8.43
C LEU A 98 17.26 8.48 -7.91
N ASN A 99 16.90 9.68 -8.39
CA ASN A 99 17.53 10.91 -7.90
C ASN A 99 17.16 11.20 -6.44
N ALA A 100 15.91 10.93 -6.05
CA ALA A 100 15.42 11.24 -4.70
C ALA A 100 16.04 10.34 -3.63
N CYS A 101 16.47 9.11 -3.96
CA CYS A 101 17.11 8.20 -3.01
C CYS A 101 18.64 8.20 -3.08
N ASP A 102 19.25 9.04 -3.92
CA ASP A 102 20.70 9.02 -4.18
C ASP A 102 21.22 7.63 -4.58
N ALA A 103 20.54 6.96 -5.49
CA ALA A 103 20.88 5.62 -5.90
C ALA A 103 22.35 5.53 -6.36
N GLY A 104 23.09 4.63 -5.74
CA GLY A 104 24.47 4.32 -6.08
C GLY A 104 24.64 3.01 -6.83
N LEU A 105 23.59 2.19 -6.83
CA LEU A 105 23.43 0.93 -7.53
C LEU A 105 21.98 0.83 -8.00
N VAL A 106 21.74 0.17 -9.12
CA VAL A 106 20.40 -0.17 -9.61
C VAL A 106 20.37 -1.65 -9.94
N TRP A 107 19.36 -2.36 -9.44
CA TRP A 107 19.13 -3.77 -9.70
C TRP A 107 17.80 -3.96 -10.44
N GLY A 108 17.78 -4.89 -11.37
CA GLY A 108 16.59 -5.33 -12.10
C GLY A 108 16.56 -4.96 -13.58
N ASP A 109 17.29 -3.89 -13.97
CA ASP A 109 17.46 -3.52 -15.37
C ASP A 109 18.83 -2.86 -15.55
N GLU A 110 19.75 -3.57 -16.21
CA GLU A 110 21.14 -3.11 -16.40
C GLU A 110 21.23 -1.91 -17.36
N ASP A 111 20.28 -1.80 -18.28
CA ASP A 111 20.27 -0.74 -19.31
C ASP A 111 19.52 0.52 -18.83
N LEU A 112 18.70 0.41 -17.78
CA LEU A 112 17.86 1.49 -17.28
C LEU A 112 18.61 2.78 -16.99
N CYS A 113 19.80 2.68 -16.39
CA CYS A 113 20.62 3.86 -16.09
C CYS A 113 21.02 4.62 -17.36
N GLU A 114 21.37 3.89 -18.43
CA GLU A 114 21.74 4.47 -19.72
C GLU A 114 20.50 5.07 -20.40
N GLU A 115 19.41 4.34 -20.46
CA GLU A 115 18.13 4.78 -21.04
C GLU A 115 17.56 6.02 -20.38
N LEU A 116 17.62 6.08 -19.04
CA LEU A 116 17.18 7.24 -18.27
C LEU A 116 18.21 8.39 -18.24
N GLY A 117 19.43 8.19 -18.74
CA GLY A 117 20.54 9.15 -18.59
C GLY A 117 20.89 9.39 -17.12
N PHE A 118 20.69 8.38 -16.26
CA PHE A 118 20.97 8.45 -14.83
C PHE A 118 22.42 8.02 -14.55
N SER A 119 23.13 8.80 -13.74
CA SER A 119 24.48 8.44 -13.27
C SER A 119 24.44 8.18 -11.78
N ALA A 120 24.71 6.96 -11.38
CA ALA A 120 24.80 6.57 -9.98
C ALA A 120 25.88 7.37 -9.25
N THR A 121 25.52 8.14 -8.23
CA THR A 121 26.41 9.13 -7.58
C THR A 121 27.27 8.55 -6.46
N GLY A 122 26.97 7.37 -5.99
CA GLY A 122 27.82 6.61 -5.09
C GLY A 122 27.84 6.99 -3.61
N THR A 123 27.15 8.05 -3.18
CA THR A 123 27.04 8.41 -1.75
C THR A 123 25.58 8.66 -1.36
N THR A 124 25.14 8.04 -0.29
CA THR A 124 23.79 8.19 0.26
C THR A 124 23.81 8.75 1.69
N ALA A 125 22.76 9.46 2.08
CA ALA A 125 22.53 9.85 3.47
C ALA A 125 21.76 8.79 4.26
N ALA A 126 21.20 7.78 3.59
CA ALA A 126 20.51 6.65 4.24
C ALA A 126 21.52 5.77 5.00
N GLN A 127 21.07 5.17 6.08
CA GLN A 127 21.89 4.37 6.97
C GLN A 127 21.72 2.86 6.67
N PRO A 128 22.67 2.01 7.03
CA PRO A 128 22.49 0.55 7.00
C PRO A 128 21.17 0.14 7.67
N GLY A 129 20.39 -0.71 6.99
CA GLY A 129 19.08 -1.16 7.44
C GLY A 129 17.93 -0.20 7.14
N ASP A 130 18.18 0.94 6.50
CA ASP A 130 17.12 1.82 5.99
C ASP A 130 16.54 1.24 4.69
N ILE A 131 15.20 1.23 4.63
CA ILE A 131 14.46 0.81 3.44
C ILE A 131 13.52 1.95 3.06
N LEU A 132 13.69 2.44 1.83
CA LEU A 132 12.95 3.58 1.32
C LEU A 132 11.78 3.12 0.48
N PHE A 133 10.58 3.56 0.85
CA PHE A 133 9.35 3.39 0.07
C PHE A 133 8.86 4.73 -0.44
N PHE A 134 8.42 4.77 -1.69
CA PHE A 134 7.91 6.00 -2.28
C PHE A 134 6.39 6.10 -2.12
N THR A 135 5.93 7.27 -1.68
CA THR A 135 4.51 7.59 -1.65
C THR A 135 4.21 8.63 -2.72
N SER A 136 3.05 8.49 -3.37
CA SER A 136 2.48 9.57 -4.17
C SER A 136 2.03 10.68 -3.23
N GLY A 137 2.97 11.56 -2.87
CA GLY A 137 2.67 12.73 -2.05
C GLY A 137 1.59 13.60 -2.69
N THR A 138 0.87 14.37 -1.87
CA THR A 138 -0.11 15.37 -2.33
C THR A 138 0.54 16.61 -2.96
N THR A 139 1.85 16.62 -3.05
CA THR A 139 2.70 17.58 -3.76
C THR A 139 3.33 16.84 -4.94
N ASN A 140 3.50 17.48 -6.09
CA ASN A 140 4.02 16.92 -7.36
C ASN A 140 5.36 16.14 -7.29
N ARG A 141 5.86 15.77 -6.10
CA ARG A 141 7.07 14.98 -5.90
C ARG A 141 6.77 13.79 -5.00
N ALA A 142 7.18 12.62 -5.43
CA ALA A 142 7.17 11.42 -4.60
C ALA A 142 8.07 11.65 -3.37
N LYS A 143 7.52 11.39 -2.17
CA LYS A 143 8.30 11.42 -0.93
C LYS A 143 8.85 10.03 -0.66
N ALA A 144 10.14 9.94 -0.39
CA ALA A 144 10.76 8.71 0.07
C ALA A 144 10.60 8.60 1.60
N VAL A 145 9.81 7.65 2.05
CA VAL A 145 9.61 7.33 3.47
C VAL A 145 10.73 6.40 3.90
N VAL A 146 11.46 6.77 4.95
CA VAL A 146 12.55 5.95 5.51
C VAL A 146 11.99 5.06 6.60
N LEU A 147 11.89 3.78 6.31
CA LEU A 147 11.57 2.72 7.25
C LEU A 147 12.85 1.97 7.65
N THR A 148 12.77 1.15 8.68
CA THR A 148 13.85 0.25 9.06
C THR A 148 13.41 -1.20 8.86
N GLU A 149 14.38 -2.07 8.64
CA GLU A 149 14.15 -3.52 8.63
C GLU A 149 13.37 -3.96 9.88
N GLN A 150 13.77 -3.44 11.05
CA GLN A 150 13.09 -3.72 12.32
C GLN A 150 11.64 -3.23 12.34
N SER A 151 11.34 -2.03 11.82
CA SER A 151 9.97 -1.50 11.82
C SER A 151 9.05 -2.34 10.92
N LEU A 152 9.56 -2.85 9.80
CA LEU A 152 8.83 -3.74 8.90
C LEU A 152 8.57 -5.11 9.54
N CYS A 153 9.57 -5.69 10.23
CA CYS A 153 9.41 -6.94 11.00
C CYS A 153 8.39 -6.77 12.14
N ASN A 154 8.41 -5.64 12.85
CA ASN A 154 7.45 -5.35 13.90
C ASN A 154 6.03 -5.19 13.37
N SER A 155 5.85 -4.55 12.22
CA SER A 155 4.53 -4.44 11.57
C SER A 155 4.00 -5.81 11.15
N ALA A 156 4.84 -6.68 10.57
CA ALA A 156 4.47 -8.07 10.26
C ALA A 156 4.09 -8.85 11.52
N TYR A 157 4.82 -8.68 12.63
CA TYR A 157 4.49 -9.27 13.93
C TYR A 157 3.13 -8.78 14.45
N ASN A 158 2.86 -7.48 14.39
CA ASN A 158 1.60 -6.89 14.86
C ASN A 158 0.41 -7.45 14.08
N GLY A 159 0.51 -7.52 12.74
CA GLY A 159 -0.50 -8.15 11.90
C GLY A 159 -0.67 -9.63 12.21
N GLY A 160 0.43 -10.38 12.32
CA GLY A 160 0.43 -11.81 12.65
C GLY A 160 -0.11 -12.13 14.04
N ALA A 161 0.01 -11.23 15.02
CA ALA A 161 -0.57 -11.40 16.36
C ALA A 161 -2.10 -11.34 16.33
N LEU A 162 -2.69 -10.56 15.43
CA LEU A 162 -4.14 -10.42 15.24
C LEU A 162 -4.70 -11.42 14.23
N LEU A 163 -3.95 -11.70 13.17
CA LEU A 163 -4.32 -12.62 12.08
C LEU A 163 -3.19 -13.66 11.90
N PRO A 164 -3.10 -14.67 12.78
CA PRO A 164 -2.03 -15.65 12.69
C PRO A 164 -2.19 -16.55 11.46
N LEU A 165 -1.07 -16.75 10.76
CA LEU A 165 -0.86 -17.84 9.82
C LEU A 165 -0.06 -18.96 10.49
N SER A 166 0.00 -20.11 9.86
CA SER A 166 0.73 -21.29 10.33
C SER A 166 1.66 -21.82 9.24
N PRO A 167 2.62 -22.70 9.58
CA PRO A 167 3.47 -23.35 8.59
C PRO A 167 2.74 -24.18 7.52
N SER A 168 1.45 -24.49 7.74
CA SER A 168 0.59 -25.18 6.77
C SER A 168 -0.13 -24.23 5.81
N ASP A 169 0.01 -22.93 6.01
CA ASP A 169 -0.63 -21.93 5.16
C ASP A 169 0.30 -21.49 4.03
N THR A 170 -0.31 -21.08 2.92
CA THR A 170 0.36 -20.43 1.79
C THR A 170 -0.25 -19.05 1.60
N LEU A 171 0.56 -18.03 1.77
CA LEU A 171 0.18 -16.63 1.51
C LEU A 171 0.49 -16.27 0.06
N MET A 172 -0.50 -15.76 -0.67
CA MET A 172 -0.30 -15.27 -2.03
C MET A 172 0.22 -13.83 -2.04
N CYS A 173 1.39 -13.62 -2.64
CA CYS A 173 1.99 -12.31 -2.88
C CYS A 173 1.72 -11.88 -4.32
N MET A 174 0.67 -11.06 -4.52
CA MET A 174 0.26 -10.50 -5.83
C MET A 174 0.41 -8.98 -5.89
N LEU A 175 0.65 -8.35 -4.75
CA LEU A 175 0.78 -6.89 -4.67
C LEU A 175 2.25 -6.49 -4.89
N PRO A 176 2.51 -5.31 -5.49
CA PRO A 176 3.87 -4.83 -5.71
C PRO A 176 4.67 -4.74 -4.41
N LEU A 177 5.89 -5.26 -4.42
CA LEU A 177 6.81 -5.17 -3.28
C LEU A 177 7.39 -3.76 -3.08
N SER A 178 7.26 -2.88 -4.07
CA SER A 178 7.56 -1.44 -3.98
C SER A 178 6.59 -0.68 -3.07
N HIS A 179 5.46 -1.28 -2.69
CA HIS A 179 4.53 -0.73 -1.74
C HIS A 179 4.56 -1.49 -0.41
N VAL A 180 4.59 -0.75 0.69
CA VAL A 180 4.71 -1.34 2.04
C VAL A 180 3.60 -2.36 2.35
N PHE A 181 2.38 -2.17 1.83
CA PHE A 181 1.29 -3.14 2.00
C PHE A 181 1.61 -4.47 1.30
N GLY A 182 2.11 -4.44 0.07
CA GLY A 182 2.57 -5.64 -0.64
C GLY A 182 3.76 -6.29 0.07
N PHE A 183 4.74 -5.49 0.46
CA PHE A 183 5.95 -5.98 1.11
C PHE A 183 5.67 -6.61 2.48
N VAL A 184 4.97 -5.91 3.36
CA VAL A 184 4.69 -6.41 4.71
C VAL A 184 3.58 -7.46 4.71
N CYS A 185 2.43 -7.16 4.12
CA CYS A 185 1.27 -8.03 4.20
C CYS A 185 1.24 -9.12 3.11
N GLY A 186 2.01 -8.96 2.02
CA GLY A 186 2.14 -9.97 0.96
C GLY A 186 3.34 -10.90 1.14
N LEU A 187 4.42 -10.45 1.80
CA LEU A 187 5.65 -11.20 1.94
C LEU A 187 6.02 -11.45 3.41
N LEU A 188 6.33 -10.40 4.18
CA LEU A 188 6.89 -10.57 5.53
C LEU A 188 5.92 -11.22 6.50
N TRP A 189 4.61 -10.94 6.40
CA TRP A 189 3.60 -11.57 7.26
C TRP A 189 3.63 -13.09 7.14
N GLY A 190 3.66 -13.64 5.91
CA GLY A 190 3.78 -15.08 5.70
C GLY A 190 5.06 -15.64 6.29
N LEU A 191 6.20 -15.08 5.90
CA LEU A 191 7.53 -15.53 6.36
C LEU A 191 7.67 -15.46 7.89
N SER A 192 7.19 -14.37 8.53
CA SER A 192 7.27 -14.20 9.99
C SER A 192 6.40 -15.18 10.79
N CYS A 193 5.43 -15.81 10.12
CA CYS A 193 4.59 -16.87 10.69
C CYS A 193 5.08 -18.28 10.34
N GLY A 194 6.17 -18.43 9.59
CA GLY A 194 6.68 -19.71 9.09
C GLY A 194 5.86 -20.32 7.97
N ALA A 195 4.94 -19.56 7.37
CA ALA A 195 4.14 -19.97 6.24
C ALA A 195 4.93 -19.91 4.93
N CYS A 196 4.46 -20.61 3.90
CA CYS A 196 4.98 -20.46 2.55
C CYS A 196 4.42 -19.18 1.91
N VAL A 197 5.24 -18.47 1.15
CA VAL A 197 4.78 -17.33 0.34
C VAL A 197 4.86 -17.72 -1.15
N ALA A 198 3.73 -17.65 -1.84
CA ALA A 198 3.63 -17.87 -3.28
C ALA A 198 3.82 -16.52 -3.99
N LEU A 199 4.89 -16.40 -4.77
CA LEU A 199 5.19 -15.20 -5.55
C LEU A 199 4.35 -15.22 -6.84
N GLY A 200 3.53 -14.18 -7.04
CA GLY A 200 2.71 -14.03 -8.22
C GLY A 200 3.54 -13.84 -9.49
N ARG A 201 3.00 -14.27 -10.63
CA ARG A 201 3.65 -14.18 -11.93
C ARG A 201 3.40 -12.85 -12.66
N GLY A 202 2.95 -11.84 -11.89
CA GLY A 202 2.62 -10.51 -12.39
C GLY A 202 1.17 -10.37 -12.89
N ALA A 203 0.78 -9.16 -13.28
CA ALA A 203 -0.61 -8.78 -13.55
C ALA A 203 -1.30 -9.63 -14.64
N ARG A 204 -0.54 -10.15 -15.62
CA ARG A 204 -1.06 -11.01 -16.69
C ARG A 204 -1.59 -12.35 -16.19
N HIS A 205 -1.15 -12.81 -15.01
CA HIS A 205 -1.49 -14.10 -14.42
C HIS A 205 -2.48 -13.99 -13.24
N TYR A 206 -3.02 -12.82 -12.93
CA TYR A 206 -4.04 -12.67 -11.89
C TYR A 206 -5.25 -13.57 -12.08
N ILE A 207 -5.53 -13.98 -13.32
CA ILE A 207 -6.65 -14.85 -13.66
C ILE A 207 -6.44 -16.31 -13.28
N ASP A 208 -5.21 -16.78 -13.17
CA ASP A 208 -4.89 -18.19 -12.96
C ASP A 208 -3.95 -18.45 -11.77
N ASP A 209 -3.30 -17.43 -11.20
CA ASP A 209 -2.37 -17.59 -10.09
C ASP A 209 -2.97 -18.26 -8.87
N LEU A 210 -4.20 -17.90 -8.48
CA LEU A 210 -4.87 -18.51 -7.33
C LEU A 210 -5.15 -20.01 -7.56
N ALA A 211 -5.49 -20.39 -8.79
CA ALA A 211 -5.66 -21.80 -9.15
C ALA A 211 -4.31 -22.52 -9.27
N TYR A 212 -3.28 -21.83 -9.78
CA TYR A 212 -1.96 -22.38 -9.97
C TYR A 212 -1.26 -22.66 -8.62
N PHE A 213 -1.22 -21.70 -7.71
CA PHE A 213 -0.52 -21.83 -6.44
C PHE A 213 -1.36 -22.47 -5.33
N GLY A 214 -2.69 -22.32 -5.35
CA GLY A 214 -3.61 -22.86 -4.34
C GLY A 214 -3.42 -22.22 -2.95
N PRO A 215 -3.32 -20.87 -2.82
CA PRO A 215 -3.05 -20.24 -1.54
C PRO A 215 -4.22 -20.39 -0.55
N THR A 216 -3.89 -20.33 0.75
CA THR A 216 -4.87 -20.34 1.84
C THR A 216 -5.15 -18.92 2.37
N ALA A 217 -4.25 -17.97 2.10
CA ALA A 217 -4.39 -16.58 2.47
C ALA A 217 -3.97 -15.66 1.32
N LEU A 218 -4.56 -14.46 1.27
CA LEU A 218 -4.33 -13.46 0.25
C LEU A 218 -4.40 -12.06 0.86
N SER A 219 -3.47 -11.18 0.49
CA SER A 219 -3.60 -9.73 0.68
C SER A 219 -4.01 -9.08 -0.63
N ALA A 220 -5.05 -8.24 -0.60
CA ALA A 220 -5.60 -7.63 -1.80
C ALA A 220 -6.00 -6.17 -1.58
N VAL A 221 -5.86 -5.36 -2.63
CA VAL A 221 -6.54 -4.05 -2.70
C VAL A 221 -7.97 -4.23 -3.19
N PRO A 222 -8.91 -3.31 -2.90
CA PRO A 222 -10.32 -3.45 -3.29
C PRO A 222 -10.53 -3.70 -4.78
N LEU A 223 -9.74 -3.06 -5.64
CA LEU A 223 -9.82 -3.24 -7.10
C LEU A 223 -9.48 -4.67 -7.52
N LEU A 224 -8.39 -5.23 -7.01
CA LEU A 224 -7.99 -6.62 -7.28
C LEU A 224 -9.04 -7.59 -6.74
N LEU A 225 -9.52 -7.38 -5.50
CA LEU A 225 -10.56 -8.22 -4.92
C LEU A 225 -11.84 -8.20 -5.76
N GLY A 226 -12.26 -7.01 -6.23
CA GLY A 226 -13.40 -6.83 -7.11
C GLY A 226 -13.26 -7.65 -8.40
N PHE A 227 -12.08 -7.58 -9.03
CA PHE A 227 -11.76 -8.37 -10.22
C PHE A 227 -11.85 -9.89 -9.94
N LEU A 228 -11.21 -10.36 -8.86
CA LEU A 228 -11.22 -11.78 -8.49
C LEU A 228 -12.64 -12.31 -8.19
N VAL A 229 -13.47 -11.52 -7.52
CA VAL A 229 -14.88 -11.88 -7.22
C VAL A 229 -15.73 -11.88 -8.48
N GLN A 230 -15.63 -10.84 -9.31
CA GLN A 230 -16.40 -10.70 -10.54
C GLN A 230 -16.14 -11.86 -11.52
N HIS A 231 -14.88 -12.29 -11.62
CA HIS A 231 -14.48 -13.38 -12.51
C HIS A 231 -14.49 -14.76 -11.86
N SER A 232 -14.97 -14.87 -10.60
CA SER A 232 -15.06 -16.14 -9.84
C SER A 232 -13.71 -16.85 -9.70
N LEU A 233 -12.63 -16.09 -9.50
CA LEU A 233 -11.25 -16.60 -9.47
C LEU A 233 -10.78 -17.00 -8.06
N LEU A 234 -11.56 -16.73 -7.00
CA LEU A 234 -11.21 -17.16 -5.65
C LEU A 234 -11.22 -18.68 -5.56
N ASN A 235 -10.07 -19.27 -5.23
CA ASN A 235 -9.90 -20.73 -5.09
C ASN A 235 -10.60 -21.24 -3.82
N ARG A 236 -10.76 -22.57 -3.71
CA ARG A 236 -11.47 -23.22 -2.59
C ARG A 236 -10.64 -23.33 -1.32
N GLU A 237 -9.33 -23.24 -1.44
CA GLU A 237 -8.35 -23.35 -0.35
C GLU A 237 -8.26 -22.06 0.46
N LEU A 238 -8.72 -20.93 -0.10
CA LEU A 238 -8.71 -19.63 0.58
C LEU A 238 -9.56 -19.65 1.85
N LYS A 239 -8.91 -19.32 2.97
CA LYS A 239 -9.51 -19.21 4.30
C LYS A 239 -9.57 -17.76 4.78
N LEU A 240 -8.63 -16.93 4.32
CA LEU A 240 -8.44 -15.57 4.81
C LEU A 240 -8.05 -14.62 3.67
N ILE A 241 -8.73 -13.47 3.59
CA ILE A 241 -8.33 -12.35 2.74
C ILE A 241 -8.17 -11.10 3.61
N LEU A 242 -6.97 -10.51 3.57
CA LEU A 242 -6.70 -9.20 4.15
C LEU A 242 -6.88 -8.13 3.06
N VAL A 243 -7.81 -7.21 3.26
CA VAL A 243 -8.09 -6.10 2.33
C VAL A 243 -7.57 -4.80 2.93
N GLY A 244 -6.88 -4.00 2.14
CA GLY A 244 -6.34 -2.72 2.59
C GLY A 244 -6.03 -1.76 1.46
N ALA A 245 -5.40 -0.64 1.80
CA ALA A 245 -4.92 0.39 0.90
C ALA A 245 -6.00 1.14 0.07
N GLY A 246 -7.27 1.07 0.46
CA GLY A 246 -8.35 1.81 -0.20
C GLY A 246 -9.72 1.51 0.39
N ASP A 247 -10.71 2.29 -0.01
CA ASP A 247 -12.10 2.09 0.41
C ASP A 247 -12.68 0.85 -0.28
N CYS A 248 -13.24 -0.07 0.48
CA CYS A 248 -13.80 -1.31 -0.04
C CYS A 248 -15.32 -1.33 0.14
N PRO A 249 -16.11 -1.52 -0.93
CA PRO A 249 -17.55 -1.61 -0.82
C PRO A 249 -18.00 -2.78 0.08
N ALA A 250 -18.95 -2.54 0.98
CA ALA A 250 -19.50 -3.58 1.86
C ALA A 250 -20.01 -4.79 1.08
N ALA A 251 -20.69 -4.57 -0.04
CA ALA A 251 -21.21 -5.63 -0.90
C ALA A 251 -20.10 -6.58 -1.41
N LEU A 252 -18.89 -6.06 -1.66
CA LEU A 252 -17.76 -6.86 -2.09
C LEU A 252 -17.27 -7.76 -0.95
N LEU A 253 -17.15 -7.21 0.27
CA LEU A 253 -16.74 -7.96 1.46
C LEU A 253 -17.76 -9.06 1.79
N GLU A 254 -19.05 -8.76 1.70
CA GLU A 254 -20.13 -9.74 1.91
C GLU A 254 -20.11 -10.86 0.85
N ALA A 255 -19.82 -10.54 -0.41
CA ALA A 255 -19.69 -11.54 -1.48
C ALA A 255 -18.55 -12.54 -1.21
N VAL A 256 -17.46 -12.09 -0.60
CA VAL A 256 -16.35 -12.95 -0.17
C VAL A 256 -16.73 -13.80 1.04
N LYS A 257 -17.36 -13.19 2.06
CA LYS A 257 -17.83 -13.91 3.26
C LYS A 257 -18.85 -15.00 2.90
N ALA A 258 -19.74 -14.75 1.92
CA ALA A 258 -20.70 -15.74 1.45
C ALA A 258 -20.06 -17.00 0.85
N LYS A 259 -18.78 -16.95 0.48
CA LYS A 259 -17.99 -18.12 0.06
C LYS A 259 -17.33 -18.87 1.23
N GLY A 260 -17.57 -18.46 2.48
CA GLY A 260 -16.96 -19.03 3.67
C GLY A 260 -15.53 -18.54 3.94
N ILE A 261 -15.08 -17.50 3.25
CA ILE A 261 -13.74 -16.94 3.42
C ILE A 261 -13.81 -15.83 4.47
N ARG A 262 -12.92 -15.90 5.48
CA ARG A 262 -12.76 -14.81 6.45
C ARG A 262 -12.17 -13.60 5.76
N VAL A 263 -12.77 -12.43 6.01
CA VAL A 263 -12.25 -11.16 5.49
C VAL A 263 -11.83 -10.30 6.67
N SER A 264 -10.64 -9.74 6.59
CA SER A 264 -10.15 -8.68 7.47
C SER A 264 -9.89 -7.42 6.65
N PHE A 265 -10.30 -6.28 7.17
CA PHE A 265 -9.99 -5.00 6.58
C PHE A 265 -8.93 -4.30 7.43
N GLY A 266 -7.91 -3.73 6.79
CA GLY A 266 -6.77 -3.13 7.47
C GLY A 266 -6.62 -1.64 7.17
N TYR A 267 -6.20 -0.89 8.19
CA TYR A 267 -5.84 0.52 8.10
C TYR A 267 -4.38 0.73 8.51
N GLY A 268 -3.68 1.53 7.73
CA GLY A 268 -2.30 1.94 7.97
C GLY A 268 -1.77 2.82 6.85
N LEU A 269 -0.53 3.23 6.99
CA LEU A 269 0.16 4.16 6.12
C LEU A 269 1.56 3.62 5.80
N THR A 270 2.20 4.14 4.76
CA THR A 270 3.63 3.86 4.53
C THR A 270 4.46 4.32 5.73
N GLU A 271 4.11 5.46 6.31
CA GLU A 271 4.75 6.07 7.48
C GLU A 271 4.64 5.22 8.76
N THR A 272 3.76 4.20 8.78
CA THR A 272 3.59 3.24 9.89
C THR A 272 4.02 1.83 9.52
N SER A 273 4.89 1.66 8.53
CA SER A 273 5.37 0.36 8.05
C SER A 273 4.22 -0.60 7.67
N SER A 274 3.07 -0.13 7.26
CA SER A 274 1.83 -0.80 6.87
C SER A 274 0.71 -0.67 7.91
N GLY A 275 0.09 -1.79 8.35
CA GLY A 275 -1.14 -1.81 9.13
C GLY A 275 -0.95 -1.51 10.61
N VAL A 276 -1.79 -0.62 11.17
CA VAL A 276 -1.89 -0.30 12.61
C VAL A 276 -3.21 -0.74 13.24
N ALA A 277 -4.20 -1.10 12.42
CA ALA A 277 -5.48 -1.64 12.90
C ALA A 277 -6.08 -2.62 11.89
N LEU A 278 -6.72 -3.68 12.39
CA LEU A 278 -7.31 -4.76 11.59
C LEU A 278 -8.70 -5.11 12.09
N SER A 279 -9.67 -5.35 11.19
CA SER A 279 -10.97 -5.87 11.58
C SER A 279 -10.90 -7.36 11.89
N LEU A 280 -11.43 -7.77 13.03
CA LEU A 280 -11.38 -9.17 13.50
C LEU A 280 -12.77 -9.80 13.62
N GLY A 281 -13.79 -8.96 13.69
CA GLY A 281 -15.20 -9.36 13.88
C GLY A 281 -16.02 -9.35 12.58
N ASP A 282 -17.34 -9.37 12.75
CA ASP A 282 -18.29 -9.37 11.64
C ASP A 282 -18.36 -8.01 10.92
N ASP A 283 -18.16 -6.92 11.65
CA ASP A 283 -18.08 -5.58 11.08
C ASP A 283 -16.66 -5.34 10.51
N PRO A 284 -16.50 -5.27 9.18
CA PRO A 284 -15.20 -5.07 8.55
C PRO A 284 -14.64 -3.67 8.76
N TYR A 285 -15.45 -2.71 9.19
CA TYR A 285 -15.03 -1.31 9.40
C TYR A 285 -14.70 -1.01 10.87
N ALA A 286 -14.95 -1.94 11.79
CA ALA A 286 -14.61 -1.82 13.20
C ALA A 286 -13.26 -2.50 13.46
N MET A 287 -12.16 -1.74 13.42
CA MET A 287 -10.80 -2.26 13.44
C MET A 287 -10.19 -2.24 14.83
N THR A 288 -9.64 -3.38 15.25
CA THR A 288 -8.85 -3.52 16.47
C THR A 288 -7.46 -2.96 16.23
N VAL A 289 -7.00 -2.10 17.12
CA VAL A 289 -5.64 -1.54 17.07
C VAL A 289 -4.61 -2.63 17.33
N CYS A 290 -3.51 -2.59 16.60
CA CYS A 290 -2.41 -3.54 16.76
C CYS A 290 -1.78 -3.44 18.17
N PRO A 291 -1.23 -4.54 18.71
CA PRO A 291 -0.82 -4.63 20.13
C PRO A 291 0.19 -3.56 20.57
N ASP A 292 1.08 -3.12 19.68
CA ASP A 292 2.15 -2.18 20.00
C ASP A 292 1.81 -0.73 19.66
N ASP A 293 0.65 -0.51 19.05
CA ASP A 293 0.25 0.77 18.53
C ASP A 293 -0.80 1.43 19.41
N ARG A 294 -0.83 2.75 19.40
CA ARG A 294 -1.84 3.57 20.07
C ARG A 294 -2.44 4.55 19.07
N LEU A 295 -3.74 4.75 19.19
CA LEU A 295 -4.48 5.70 18.38
C LEU A 295 -5.21 6.69 19.28
N CYS A 296 -5.32 7.92 18.83
CA CYS A 296 -6.26 8.89 19.40
C CYS A 296 -6.95 9.66 18.26
N ILE A 297 -8.09 10.24 18.59
CA ILE A 297 -8.83 11.13 17.68
C ILE A 297 -8.65 12.56 18.21
N ALA A 298 -8.08 13.40 17.37
CA ALA A 298 -7.88 14.82 17.69
C ALA A 298 -9.22 15.59 17.69
N GLU A 299 -9.24 16.81 18.22
CA GLU A 299 -10.44 17.64 18.28
C GLU A 299 -11.09 17.90 16.91
N ASP A 300 -10.29 17.95 15.86
CA ASP A 300 -10.77 18.13 14.49
C ASP A 300 -11.19 16.82 13.78
N GLY A 301 -11.12 15.70 14.52
CA GLY A 301 -11.50 14.36 14.03
C GLY A 301 -10.34 13.59 13.38
N GLU A 302 -9.12 14.14 13.36
CA GLU A 302 -7.96 13.47 12.78
C GLU A 302 -7.54 12.27 13.62
N ILE A 303 -7.30 11.15 12.93
CA ILE A 303 -6.64 9.98 13.51
C ILE A 303 -5.16 10.33 13.71
N ARG A 304 -4.68 10.21 14.95
CA ARG A 304 -3.26 10.32 15.27
C ARG A 304 -2.74 8.97 15.75
N ILE A 305 -1.52 8.65 15.36
CA ILE A 305 -0.92 7.34 15.60
C ILE A 305 0.37 7.53 16.40
N ASP A 306 0.51 6.74 17.46
CA ASP A 306 1.75 6.50 18.15
C ASP A 306 2.09 5.01 18.01
N ALA A 307 2.99 4.71 17.08
CA ALA A 307 3.44 3.37 16.72
C ALA A 307 4.97 3.26 16.89
N PRO A 308 5.49 3.30 18.13
CA PRO A 308 6.91 3.49 18.40
C PRO A 308 7.81 2.41 17.82
N THR A 309 7.24 1.23 17.49
CA THR A 309 7.98 0.10 16.90
C THR A 309 7.87 0.04 15.38
N CYS A 310 6.91 0.77 14.77
CA CYS A 310 6.57 0.66 13.36
C CYS A 310 6.61 2.00 12.60
N VAL A 311 6.71 3.15 13.31
CA VAL A 311 6.70 4.46 12.67
C VAL A 311 8.00 4.73 11.91
N MET A 312 7.91 5.48 10.83
CA MET A 312 9.04 5.89 10.00
C MET A 312 10.09 6.70 10.78
N LYS A 313 11.33 6.67 10.31
CA LYS A 313 12.38 7.60 10.78
C LYS A 313 12.10 9.04 10.31
N GLY A 314 11.43 9.18 9.19
CA GLY A 314 11.07 10.44 8.55
C GLY A 314 11.06 10.32 7.03
N TYR A 315 10.92 11.45 6.36
CA TYR A 315 11.07 11.54 4.91
C TYR A 315 12.54 11.78 4.56
N TYR A 316 13.06 11.03 3.61
CA TYR A 316 14.46 11.12 3.19
C TYR A 316 14.79 12.52 2.68
N ARG A 317 15.81 13.14 3.29
CA ARG A 317 16.27 14.52 2.98
C ARG A 317 15.18 15.61 3.04
N ASP A 318 14.09 15.36 3.78
CA ASP A 318 13.02 16.34 3.96
C ASP A 318 12.68 16.50 5.46
N PRO A 319 13.55 17.20 6.23
CA PRO A 319 13.33 17.39 7.65
C PRO A 319 12.10 18.26 7.95
N ASP A 320 11.75 19.20 7.07
CA ASP A 320 10.60 20.07 7.24
C ASP A 320 9.29 19.27 7.09
N ALA A 321 9.18 18.43 6.05
CA ALA A 321 8.04 17.53 5.90
C ALA A 321 7.98 16.50 7.03
N THR A 322 9.14 16.03 7.51
CA THR A 322 9.21 15.12 8.66
C THR A 322 8.67 15.80 9.91
N ALA A 323 9.14 17.01 10.23
CA ALA A 323 8.65 17.77 11.37
C ALA A 323 7.14 18.06 11.28
N ALA A 324 6.64 18.38 10.08
CA ALA A 324 5.23 18.64 9.85
C ALA A 324 4.33 17.39 9.94
N ALA A 325 4.90 16.19 9.83
CA ALA A 325 4.17 14.94 9.96
C ALA A 325 3.88 14.55 11.41
N PHE A 326 4.54 15.15 12.37
CA PHE A 326 4.39 14.81 13.79
C PHE A 326 3.89 16.01 14.61
N THR A 327 3.13 15.71 15.65
CA THR A 327 2.80 16.68 16.68
C THR A 327 4.03 16.94 17.58
N ALA A 328 4.00 18.00 18.39
CA ALA A 328 5.09 18.33 19.30
C ALA A 328 5.37 17.25 20.37
N ASP A 329 4.37 16.42 20.68
CA ASP A 329 4.44 15.28 21.60
C ASP A 329 4.67 13.93 20.88
N GLY A 330 4.98 13.96 19.57
CA GLY A 330 5.49 12.83 18.81
C GLY A 330 4.44 11.93 18.14
N TRP A 331 3.15 12.31 18.12
CA TRP A 331 2.14 11.57 17.40
C TRP A 331 2.20 11.85 15.90
N LEU A 332 2.11 10.81 15.08
CA LEU A 332 1.99 10.95 13.62
C LEU A 332 0.60 11.48 13.26
N CYS A 333 0.58 12.57 12.51
CA CYS A 333 -0.62 13.17 11.92
C CYS A 333 -0.92 12.47 10.60
N THR A 334 -2.01 11.69 10.54
CA THR A 334 -2.30 10.84 9.39
C THR A 334 -2.94 11.59 8.22
N GLY A 335 -3.62 12.70 8.51
CA GLY A 335 -4.50 13.38 7.58
C GLY A 335 -5.79 12.61 7.30
N ASP A 336 -6.03 11.48 7.97
CA ASP A 336 -7.26 10.69 7.89
C ASP A 336 -8.17 11.02 9.08
N LEU A 337 -9.47 10.90 8.88
CA LEU A 337 -10.50 11.16 9.87
C LEU A 337 -11.13 9.85 10.34
N GLY A 338 -11.52 9.81 11.60
CA GLY A 338 -12.14 8.63 12.17
C GLY A 338 -12.74 8.85 13.55
N SER A 339 -13.22 7.76 14.12
CA SER A 339 -13.72 7.70 15.48
C SER A 339 -13.32 6.39 16.14
N LEU A 340 -13.32 6.37 17.46
CA LEU A 340 -13.23 5.14 18.25
C LEU A 340 -14.62 4.82 18.82
N ASP A 341 -15.05 3.55 18.72
CA ASP A 341 -16.26 3.10 19.37
C ASP A 341 -16.06 2.83 20.87
N GLU A 342 -17.13 2.41 21.57
CA GLU A 342 -17.07 2.10 23.02
C GLU A 342 -16.10 0.97 23.37
N ALA A 343 -15.77 0.10 22.42
CA ALA A 343 -14.80 -0.97 22.59
C ALA A 343 -13.37 -0.54 22.21
N GLY A 344 -13.15 0.73 21.83
CA GLY A 344 -11.87 1.26 21.38
C GLY A 344 -11.47 0.82 19.96
N ARG A 345 -12.42 0.35 19.15
CA ARG A 345 -12.15 -0.03 17.75
C ARG A 345 -12.22 1.20 16.85
N LEU A 346 -11.29 1.26 15.91
CA LEU A 346 -11.18 2.36 14.95
C LEU A 346 -12.20 2.22 13.82
N HIS A 347 -12.88 3.31 13.51
CA HIS A 347 -13.69 3.52 12.33
C HIS A 347 -13.11 4.68 11.53
N VAL A 348 -12.58 4.40 10.34
CA VAL A 348 -12.07 5.43 9.41
C VAL A 348 -13.24 5.99 8.62
N THR A 349 -13.36 7.31 8.58
CA THR A 349 -14.49 7.99 7.91
C THR A 349 -14.08 8.77 6.66
N GLY A 350 -12.77 8.95 6.42
CA GLY A 350 -12.27 9.59 5.21
C GLY A 350 -10.96 10.36 5.43
N ARG A 351 -10.64 11.26 4.51
CA ARG A 351 -9.43 12.09 4.57
C ARG A 351 -9.74 13.56 4.73
N LYS A 352 -8.95 14.28 5.52
CA LYS A 352 -9.07 15.74 5.70
C LYS A 352 -9.08 16.49 4.37
N LYS A 353 -8.22 16.11 3.43
CA LYS A 353 -8.10 16.71 2.10
C LYS A 353 -9.24 16.36 1.15
N GLU A 354 -10.05 15.37 1.49
CA GLU A 354 -11.23 14.95 0.75
C GLU A 354 -12.51 15.57 1.32
N ILE A 355 -12.37 16.49 2.30
CA ILE A 355 -13.48 17.27 2.84
C ILE A 355 -13.34 18.71 2.41
N LEU A 356 -14.35 19.22 1.74
CA LEU A 356 -14.50 20.65 1.53
C LEU A 356 -15.18 21.27 2.74
N VAL A 357 -14.52 22.25 3.34
CA VAL A 357 -15.09 23.05 4.45
C VAL A 357 -15.47 24.41 3.91
N PHE A 358 -16.72 24.80 4.09
CA PHE A 358 -17.24 26.04 3.57
C PHE A 358 -17.26 27.15 4.66
N SER A 359 -17.39 28.40 4.24
CA SER A 359 -17.40 29.57 5.14
C SER A 359 -18.57 29.59 6.13
N ASP A 360 -19.65 28.85 5.83
CA ASP A 360 -20.80 28.65 6.70
C ASP A 360 -20.62 27.50 7.72
N GLY A 361 -19.41 26.89 7.75
CA GLY A 361 -19.06 25.77 8.62
C GLY A 361 -19.55 24.40 8.13
N THR A 362 -20.31 24.34 7.03
CA THR A 362 -20.74 23.06 6.48
C THR A 362 -19.59 22.32 5.82
N LYS A 363 -19.69 21.00 5.75
CA LYS A 363 -18.65 20.11 5.20
C LYS A 363 -19.24 19.23 4.11
N LEU A 364 -18.50 19.05 3.02
CA LEU A 364 -18.85 18.12 1.95
C LEU A 364 -17.74 17.07 1.85
N PHE A 365 -18.07 15.82 2.06
CA PHE A 365 -17.16 14.69 1.88
C PHE A 365 -17.20 14.26 0.41
N LEU A 366 -16.07 14.45 -0.29
CA LEU A 366 -15.99 14.29 -1.74
C LEU A 366 -16.25 12.87 -2.23
N PRO A 367 -15.65 11.80 -1.64
CA PRO A 367 -15.88 10.43 -2.11
C PRO A 367 -17.37 10.01 -2.05
N GLU A 368 -18.07 10.36 -0.98
CA GLU A 368 -19.50 10.06 -0.86
C GLU A 368 -20.33 10.85 -1.89
N ALA A 369 -20.04 12.13 -2.02
CA ALA A 369 -20.70 13.00 -2.99
C ALA A 369 -20.49 12.51 -4.43
N GLU A 370 -19.26 12.12 -4.76
CA GLU A 370 -18.91 11.56 -6.07
C GLU A 370 -19.58 10.21 -6.33
N ALA A 371 -19.65 9.33 -5.33
CA ALA A 371 -20.36 8.06 -5.46
C ALA A 371 -21.86 8.27 -5.73
N GLN A 372 -22.50 9.26 -5.05
CA GLN A 372 -23.88 9.63 -5.30
C GLN A 372 -24.05 10.20 -6.72
N LEU A 373 -23.15 11.06 -7.16
CA LEU A 373 -23.19 11.65 -8.50
C LEU A 373 -22.95 10.60 -9.60
N ALA A 374 -22.05 9.64 -9.36
CA ALA A 374 -21.81 8.53 -10.29
C ALA A 374 -23.08 7.68 -10.51
N GLY A 375 -23.91 7.53 -9.48
CA GLY A 375 -25.23 6.89 -9.60
C GLY A 375 -26.21 7.66 -10.49
N LEU A 376 -26.06 8.99 -10.57
CA LEU A 376 -26.92 9.86 -11.41
C LEU A 376 -26.33 10.09 -12.81
N LEU A 377 -25.04 9.90 -12.97
CA LEU A 377 -24.27 10.06 -14.19
C LEU A 377 -23.56 8.75 -14.56
N PRO A 378 -24.29 7.67 -14.82
CA PRO A 378 -23.67 6.36 -15.04
C PRO A 378 -22.76 6.36 -16.26
N GLY A 379 -21.55 5.81 -16.08
CA GLY A 379 -20.53 5.71 -17.12
C GLY A 379 -19.67 6.97 -17.33
N GLU A 380 -19.96 8.06 -16.58
CA GLU A 380 -19.11 9.26 -16.62
C GLU A 380 -17.92 9.13 -15.68
N ASP A 381 -16.75 9.58 -16.13
CA ASP A 381 -15.57 9.75 -15.30
C ASP A 381 -15.63 11.14 -14.65
N LEU A 382 -15.88 11.18 -13.35
CA LEU A 382 -16.18 12.44 -12.65
C LEU A 382 -15.37 12.60 -11.36
N ALA A 383 -15.13 13.86 -11.02
CA ALA A 383 -14.60 14.25 -9.72
C ALA A 383 -15.16 15.61 -9.29
N LEU A 384 -15.18 15.84 -7.97
CA LEU A 384 -15.47 17.13 -7.38
C LEU A 384 -14.17 17.79 -6.90
N CYS A 385 -14.05 19.09 -7.10
CA CYS A 385 -12.99 19.92 -6.51
C CYS A 385 -13.54 21.26 -6.02
N GLN A 386 -12.72 22.05 -5.36
CA GLN A 386 -13.08 23.39 -4.94
C GLN A 386 -12.23 24.42 -5.70
N LYS A 387 -12.88 25.35 -6.39
CA LYS A 387 -12.25 26.52 -7.03
C LYS A 387 -12.91 27.79 -6.52
N ASP A 388 -12.14 28.73 -6.04
CA ASP A 388 -12.65 30.01 -5.47
C ASP A 388 -13.75 29.81 -4.39
N GLY A 389 -13.59 28.79 -3.55
CA GLY A 389 -14.53 28.47 -2.47
C GLY A 389 -15.84 27.80 -2.94
N LYS A 390 -15.97 27.46 -4.22
CA LYS A 390 -17.15 26.86 -4.83
C LYS A 390 -16.89 25.42 -5.26
N VAL A 391 -17.93 24.58 -5.19
CA VAL A 391 -17.88 23.21 -5.69
C VAL A 391 -17.92 23.20 -7.22
N VAL A 392 -16.97 22.53 -7.84
CA VAL A 392 -16.86 22.33 -9.28
C VAL A 392 -16.93 20.83 -9.57
N LEU A 393 -17.81 20.43 -10.48
CA LEU A 393 -17.85 19.09 -11.03
C LEU A 393 -16.98 19.02 -12.29
N VAL A 394 -15.97 18.17 -12.27
CA VAL A 394 -15.07 17.96 -13.40
C VAL A 394 -15.40 16.60 -14.04
N LEU A 395 -15.54 16.58 -15.35
CA LEU A 395 -15.89 15.39 -16.14
C LEU A 395 -14.77 15.08 -17.14
N GLY A 396 -14.27 13.84 -17.08
CA GLY A 396 -13.21 13.34 -17.96
C GLY A 396 -13.79 12.77 -19.25
N GLY A 397 -13.47 13.40 -20.41
CA GLY A 397 -13.86 12.89 -21.73
C GLY A 397 -15.35 12.78 -22.00
N SER A 398 -16.19 13.41 -21.17
CA SER A 398 -17.65 13.35 -21.29
C SER A 398 -18.15 13.99 -22.57
N GLN A 399 -19.13 13.35 -23.20
CA GLN A 399 -19.84 13.86 -24.37
C GLN A 399 -21.16 14.55 -24.03
N LYS A 400 -21.56 14.55 -22.76
CA LYS A 400 -22.78 15.19 -22.29
C LYS A 400 -22.62 16.71 -22.24
N THR A 401 -23.70 17.42 -22.57
CA THR A 401 -23.76 18.87 -22.43
C THR A 401 -23.97 19.26 -20.96
N ASP A 402 -23.57 20.49 -20.62
CA ASP A 402 -23.80 21.04 -19.26
C ASP A 402 -25.27 21.00 -18.84
N GLU A 403 -26.22 21.18 -19.77
CA GLU A 403 -27.64 21.15 -19.48
C GLU A 403 -28.15 19.73 -19.15
N GLU A 404 -27.64 18.71 -19.81
CA GLU A 404 -27.92 17.31 -19.51
C GLU A 404 -27.37 16.95 -18.12
N ILE A 405 -26.15 17.38 -17.82
CA ILE A 405 -25.49 17.17 -16.52
C ILE A 405 -26.25 17.89 -15.42
N LYS A 406 -26.57 19.19 -15.58
CA LYS A 406 -27.36 19.96 -14.61
C LYS A 406 -28.70 19.30 -14.32
N THR A 407 -29.35 18.80 -15.35
CA THR A 407 -30.62 18.08 -15.20
C THR A 407 -30.47 16.79 -14.41
N ALA A 408 -29.42 16.02 -14.71
CA ALA A 408 -29.16 14.75 -14.02
C ALA A 408 -28.79 14.95 -12.54
N VAL A 409 -28.00 15.97 -12.20
CA VAL A 409 -27.58 16.23 -10.82
C VAL A 409 -28.54 17.08 -10.00
N ALA A 410 -29.61 17.62 -10.61
CA ALA A 410 -30.59 18.46 -9.92
C ALA A 410 -31.23 17.80 -8.66
N PRO A 411 -31.56 16.50 -8.67
CA PRO A 411 -32.05 15.83 -7.46
C PRO A 411 -31.04 15.84 -6.31
N TRP A 412 -29.76 15.65 -6.64
CA TRP A 412 -28.67 15.65 -5.64
C TRP A 412 -28.47 17.03 -5.01
N GLN A 413 -28.66 18.11 -5.77
CA GLN A 413 -28.48 19.48 -5.32
C GLN A 413 -29.65 20.02 -4.49
N LYS A 414 -30.87 19.51 -4.72
CA LYS A 414 -32.14 20.07 -4.21
C LYS A 414 -32.17 20.27 -2.69
N ASP A 415 -31.64 19.30 -1.96
CA ASP A 415 -31.69 19.29 -0.49
C ASP A 415 -30.36 19.68 0.17
N ARG A 416 -29.40 20.18 -0.62
CA ARG A 416 -28.07 20.57 -0.12
C ARG A 416 -27.99 22.08 0.15
N PRO A 417 -27.22 22.49 1.18
CA PRO A 417 -26.88 23.89 1.39
C PRO A 417 -26.27 24.50 0.12
N ARG A 418 -26.52 25.77 -0.11
CA ARG A 418 -26.04 26.46 -1.30
C ARG A 418 -24.51 26.39 -1.48
N SER A 419 -23.78 26.39 -0.38
CA SER A 419 -22.32 26.23 -0.34
C SER A 419 -21.84 24.89 -0.90
N GLN A 420 -22.64 23.83 -0.78
CA GLN A 420 -22.33 22.49 -1.25
C GLN A 420 -22.86 22.17 -2.65
N GLN A 421 -23.62 23.08 -3.27
CA GLN A 421 -24.15 22.87 -4.62
C GLN A 421 -23.07 23.07 -5.67
N ILE A 422 -23.13 22.29 -6.73
CA ILE A 422 -22.22 22.42 -7.89
C ILE A 422 -22.45 23.80 -8.54
N ALA A 423 -21.42 24.63 -8.48
CA ALA A 423 -21.49 26.00 -9.00
C ALA A 423 -21.00 26.07 -10.46
N ALA A 424 -20.15 25.15 -10.88
CA ALA A 424 -19.61 25.08 -12.24
C ALA A 424 -19.42 23.62 -12.67
N ILE A 425 -19.45 23.39 -13.96
CA ILE A 425 -19.12 22.12 -14.61
C ILE A 425 -17.93 22.40 -15.54
N GLU A 426 -16.92 21.56 -15.47
CA GLU A 426 -15.74 21.61 -16.32
C GLU A 426 -15.55 20.28 -17.03
N HIS A 427 -15.04 20.32 -18.25
CA HIS A 427 -14.75 19.15 -19.07
C HIS A 427 -13.26 19.09 -19.39
N THR A 428 -12.67 17.90 -19.28
CA THR A 428 -11.33 17.62 -19.80
C THR A 428 -11.44 16.87 -21.13
N GLU A 429 -10.42 16.99 -21.98
CA GLU A 429 -10.40 16.31 -23.29
C GLU A 429 -10.33 14.78 -23.18
N GLY A 430 -9.77 14.26 -22.10
CA GLY A 430 -9.61 12.84 -21.83
C GLY A 430 -10.07 12.45 -20.43
N ALA A 431 -9.85 11.19 -20.08
CA ALA A 431 -10.13 10.68 -18.74
C ALA A 431 -9.36 11.46 -17.67
N LEU A 432 -9.92 11.52 -16.46
CA LEU A 432 -9.26 12.16 -15.32
C LEU A 432 -7.99 11.41 -14.94
N THR A 433 -6.91 12.15 -14.70
CA THR A 433 -5.63 11.57 -14.28
C THR A 433 -5.76 10.92 -12.91
N ARG A 434 -5.22 9.69 -12.77
CA ARG A 434 -5.31 8.91 -11.55
C ARG A 434 -3.93 8.47 -11.06
N THR A 435 -3.84 8.22 -9.76
CA THR A 435 -2.68 7.58 -9.15
C THR A 435 -2.63 6.08 -9.52
N ALA A 436 -1.51 5.42 -9.26
CA ALA A 436 -1.38 3.96 -9.43
C ALA A 436 -2.45 3.15 -8.63
N THR A 437 -2.97 3.73 -7.54
CA THR A 437 -4.07 3.14 -6.74
C THR A 437 -5.47 3.52 -7.24
N GLY A 438 -5.60 4.16 -8.42
CA GLY A 438 -6.86 4.51 -9.05
C GLY A 438 -7.54 5.80 -8.52
N LYS A 439 -6.93 6.54 -7.58
CA LYS A 439 -7.47 7.80 -7.05
C LYS A 439 -7.25 8.96 -8.01
N VAL A 440 -8.27 9.81 -8.20
CA VAL A 440 -8.13 11.02 -9.03
C VAL A 440 -7.07 11.95 -8.45
N LYS A 441 -6.18 12.41 -9.28
CA LYS A 441 -5.16 13.42 -8.94
C LYS A 441 -5.79 14.82 -8.90
N ARG A 442 -6.45 15.14 -7.76
CA ARG A 442 -7.22 16.40 -7.62
C ARG A 442 -6.36 17.67 -7.74
N TRP A 443 -5.06 17.58 -7.58
CA TRP A 443 -4.13 18.71 -7.76
C TRP A 443 -3.88 19.08 -9.24
N GLU A 444 -4.35 18.23 -10.16
CA GLU A 444 -4.32 18.49 -11.60
C GLU A 444 -5.66 19.02 -12.15
N LEU A 445 -6.70 19.13 -11.31
CA LEU A 445 -8.05 19.59 -11.68
C LEU A 445 -8.21 21.12 -11.67
#